data_a50045f344799b6bc506da88074ea18e
#
_entry.id   a50045f344799b6bc506da88074ea18e
#
_cell.length_a   1.000
_cell.length_b   1.000
_cell.length_c   1.000
_cell.angle_alpha   90.00
_cell.angle_beta   90.00
_cell.angle_gamma   90.00
#
_symmetry.space_group_name_H-M   'P 1'
#
loop_
_entity.id
_entity.type
_entity.pdbx_description
1 polymer ?
#
loop_
_entity_poly.entity_id
_entity_poly.type
_entity_poly.pdbx_seq_one_letter_code
_entity_poly.pdbx_strand_id
1 'polypeptide(L)'
;EQLALKAAQMVPEEHVIVLYDRALFDDKAYISDEEFRQVLARFGLTEQQALSHYDTVLHLVSCAKGAEFAYNFGNEARYEPLELAREKDDLTLRAWRAHPNLHVIDNSVDFEDKIARGLRAVYEALGRPTQQEVWHKYLIALPTLQTLEQTYHAASIDMMQTYLTRANPSIVRRVRQQKNGGDYLYFYTEKRTTGSGQWETEKPISEKEYIRYLMEGDTSLHTVHKTKYRFVYNGCRFEIDVYPFSQDRAIMRAALPENAPALTAPPEITVLREVTGDPAYKNRQLAKNQRL
;
A
#
# COMPACT_ATOMS: atom_id res chain seq x y z
N GLU A 1 25.26 11.62 -5.42
CA GLU A 1 26.09 10.44 -5.07
C GLU A 1 27.27 10.80 -4.15
N GLN A 2 28.17 11.73 -4.49
CA GLN A 2 29.31 12.08 -3.65
C GLN A 2 28.94 12.56 -2.23
N LEU A 3 27.82 13.28 -2.05
CA LEU A 3 27.33 13.69 -0.74
C LEU A 3 26.82 12.51 0.09
N ALA A 4 26.16 11.54 -0.54
CA ALA A 4 25.66 10.34 0.10
C ALA A 4 26.82 9.41 0.52
N LEU A 5 27.83 9.23 -0.35
CA LEU A 5 29.05 8.50 -0.03
C LEU A 5 29.85 9.15 1.10
N LYS A 6 29.91 10.49 1.14
CA LYS A 6 30.53 11.22 2.26
C LYS A 6 29.75 11.05 3.57
N ALA A 7 28.43 11.09 3.52
CA ALA A 7 27.59 10.84 4.70
C ALA A 7 27.79 9.41 5.25
N ALA A 8 27.86 8.39 4.38
CA ALA A 8 28.16 7.02 4.76
C ALA A 8 29.55 6.84 5.39
N GLN A 9 30.56 7.63 4.97
CA GLN A 9 31.92 7.61 5.52
C GLN A 9 32.03 8.29 6.90
N MET A 10 31.05 9.13 7.27
CA MET A 10 31.07 9.85 8.56
C MET A 10 30.61 9.02 9.76
N VAL A 11 30.03 7.82 9.52
CA VAL A 11 29.49 6.92 10.56
C VAL A 11 30.01 5.50 10.33
N PRO A 12 31.30 5.22 10.55
CA PRO A 12 31.94 3.97 10.15
C PRO A 12 31.48 2.72 10.89
N GLU A 13 30.75 2.84 11.99
CA GLU A 13 30.26 1.71 12.81
C GLU A 13 28.76 1.41 12.60
N GLU A 14 28.04 2.19 11.78
CA GLU A 14 26.62 2.02 11.53
C GLU A 14 26.37 1.59 10.06
N HIS A 15 25.37 0.73 9.87
CA HIS A 15 24.89 0.41 8.54
C HIS A 15 24.09 1.60 7.98
N VAL A 16 24.65 2.28 6.99
CA VAL A 16 24.01 3.42 6.33
C VAL A 16 23.26 2.92 5.10
N ILE A 17 21.96 3.20 5.02
CA ILE A 17 21.15 2.96 3.83
C ILE A 17 20.97 4.28 3.10
N VAL A 18 21.35 4.32 1.84
CA VAL A 18 21.17 5.49 0.96
C VAL A 18 20.04 5.17 -0.02
N LEU A 19 18.97 5.94 0.05
CA LEU A 19 17.84 5.83 -0.88
C LEU A 19 17.95 6.93 -1.93
N TYR A 20 17.87 6.53 -3.20
CA TYR A 20 17.80 7.45 -4.33
C TYR A 20 16.35 7.44 -4.87
N ASP A 21 15.68 8.58 -4.84
CA ASP A 21 14.47 8.81 -5.63
C ASP A 21 14.88 9.37 -6.98
N ARG A 22 14.85 8.54 -7.99
CA ARG A 22 15.51 8.69 -9.29
C ARG A 22 17.03 8.56 -9.20
N ALA A 23 17.58 7.87 -10.16
CA ALA A 23 19.01 7.57 -10.19
C ALA A 23 19.54 7.65 -11.62
N LEU A 24 20.85 7.56 -11.77
CA LEU A 24 21.58 7.87 -13.01
C LEU A 24 21.01 7.19 -14.26
N PHE A 25 20.58 5.92 -14.16
CA PHE A 25 20.07 5.18 -15.30
C PHE A 25 18.64 5.58 -15.71
N ASP A 26 17.90 6.29 -14.86
CA ASP A 26 16.59 6.84 -15.25
C ASP A 26 16.73 7.86 -16.40
N ASP A 27 17.88 8.56 -16.47
CA ASP A 27 18.15 9.53 -17.52
C ASP A 27 18.20 8.88 -18.94
N LYS A 28 18.51 7.58 -19.03
CA LYS A 28 18.44 6.84 -20.31
C LYS A 28 17.01 6.78 -20.90
N ALA A 29 15.99 7.04 -20.13
CA ALA A 29 14.63 7.16 -20.64
C ALA A 29 14.39 8.50 -21.40
N TYR A 30 15.33 9.43 -21.33
CA TYR A 30 15.19 10.79 -21.84
C TYR A 30 16.28 11.21 -22.84
N ILE A 31 17.38 10.46 -22.91
CA ILE A 31 18.50 10.71 -23.82
C ILE A 31 18.85 9.43 -24.58
N SER A 32 19.60 9.55 -25.68
CA SER A 32 20.07 8.39 -26.43
C SER A 32 21.15 7.60 -25.67
N ASP A 33 21.30 6.32 -26.01
CA ASP A 33 22.36 5.48 -25.43
C ASP A 33 23.77 6.04 -25.71
N GLU A 34 23.96 6.70 -26.85
CA GLU A 34 25.23 7.33 -27.20
C GLU A 34 25.54 8.53 -26.31
N GLU A 35 24.57 9.44 -26.11
CA GLU A 35 24.70 10.57 -25.21
C GLU A 35 24.97 10.10 -23.77
N PHE A 36 24.26 9.07 -23.32
CA PHE A 36 24.48 8.49 -21.98
C PHE A 36 25.90 7.97 -21.82
N ARG A 37 26.42 7.21 -22.80
CA ARG A 37 27.82 6.73 -22.77
C ARG A 37 28.83 7.88 -22.77
N GLN A 38 28.58 8.95 -23.53
CA GLN A 38 29.43 10.12 -23.53
C GLN A 38 29.46 10.82 -22.18
N VAL A 39 28.29 10.88 -21.48
CA VAL A 39 28.21 11.40 -20.12
C VAL A 39 29.05 10.55 -19.17
N LEU A 40 28.90 9.23 -19.18
CA LEU A 40 29.68 8.33 -18.34
C LEU A 40 31.19 8.44 -18.60
N ALA A 41 31.58 8.52 -19.87
CA ALA A 41 32.99 8.63 -20.26
C ALA A 41 33.67 9.89 -19.70
N ARG A 42 32.93 11.02 -19.53
CA ARG A 42 33.45 12.23 -18.88
C ARG A 42 33.84 12.01 -17.41
N PHE A 43 33.22 11.03 -16.77
CA PHE A 43 33.49 10.62 -15.39
C PHE A 43 34.43 9.41 -15.31
N GLY A 44 34.92 8.91 -16.45
CA GLY A 44 35.76 7.72 -16.52
C GLY A 44 35.03 6.43 -16.16
N LEU A 45 33.73 6.37 -16.34
CA LEU A 45 32.87 5.24 -15.99
C LEU A 45 32.39 4.50 -17.22
N THR A 46 32.31 3.18 -17.12
CA THR A 46 31.52 2.34 -18.01
C THR A 46 30.11 2.15 -17.44
N GLU A 47 29.13 1.73 -18.28
CA GLU A 47 27.77 1.43 -17.80
C GLU A 47 27.81 0.36 -16.69
N GLN A 48 28.61 -0.66 -16.82
CA GLN A 48 28.73 -1.72 -15.81
C GLN A 48 29.28 -1.19 -14.46
N GLN A 49 30.30 -0.32 -14.50
CA GLN A 49 30.80 0.32 -13.29
C GLN A 49 29.76 1.23 -12.66
N ALA A 50 29.02 2.00 -13.46
CA ALA A 50 27.94 2.85 -12.96
C ALA A 50 26.81 2.04 -12.33
N LEU A 51 26.41 0.89 -12.93
CA LEU A 51 25.41 -0.02 -12.35
C LEU A 51 25.86 -0.59 -10.99
N SER A 52 27.16 -0.91 -10.85
CA SER A 52 27.69 -1.48 -9.61
C SER A 52 27.71 -0.52 -8.41
N HIS A 53 27.39 0.75 -8.62
CA HIS A 53 27.21 1.71 -7.52
C HIS A 53 25.90 1.54 -6.75
N TYR A 54 24.98 0.72 -7.26
CA TYR A 54 23.68 0.42 -6.64
C TYR A 54 23.66 -1.03 -6.20
N ASP A 55 23.32 -1.27 -4.93
CA ASP A 55 23.21 -2.65 -4.40
C ASP A 55 21.91 -3.30 -4.84
N THR A 56 20.84 -2.52 -4.95
CA THR A 56 19.49 -2.97 -5.32
C THR A 56 18.72 -1.85 -6.02
N VAL A 57 17.93 -2.23 -6.99
CA VAL A 57 17.04 -1.33 -7.72
C VAL A 57 15.59 -1.82 -7.57
N LEU A 58 14.71 -0.91 -7.16
CA LEU A 58 13.27 -1.15 -7.09
C LEU A 58 12.59 -0.34 -8.20
N HIS A 59 12.13 -1.02 -9.23
CA HIS A 59 11.29 -0.41 -10.26
C HIS A 59 9.82 -0.55 -9.87
N LEU A 60 9.25 0.52 -9.36
CA LEU A 60 7.82 0.59 -9.03
C LEU A 60 7.05 0.96 -10.31
N VAL A 61 6.46 -0.03 -10.95
CA VAL A 61 5.71 0.17 -12.22
C VAL A 61 4.69 1.29 -12.06
N SER A 62 4.65 2.22 -13.01
CA SER A 62 3.73 3.35 -13.01
C SER A 62 2.27 2.89 -12.89
N CYS A 63 1.45 3.64 -12.15
CA CYS A 63 0.00 3.41 -12.12
C CYS A 63 -0.67 3.55 -13.50
N ALA A 64 0.00 4.16 -14.48
CA ALA A 64 -0.43 4.16 -15.88
C ALA A 64 -0.54 2.75 -16.50
N LYS A 65 -0.02 1.71 -15.81
CA LYS A 65 -0.07 0.31 -16.22
C LYS A 65 -0.72 -0.54 -15.14
N GLY A 66 -1.97 -0.92 -15.34
CA GLY A 66 -2.72 -1.82 -14.45
C GLY A 66 -3.34 -1.17 -13.21
N ALA A 67 -3.18 0.15 -13.03
CA ALA A 67 -3.85 0.95 -12.01
C ALA A 67 -4.21 2.35 -12.54
N GLU A 68 -4.69 2.40 -13.79
CA GLU A 68 -4.96 3.63 -14.54
C GLU A 68 -5.93 4.56 -13.80
N PHE A 69 -6.81 4.00 -12.99
CA PHE A 69 -7.74 4.76 -12.15
C PHE A 69 -7.04 5.68 -11.13
N ALA A 70 -5.82 5.33 -10.73
CA ALA A 70 -5.01 6.13 -9.83
C ALA A 70 -4.12 7.15 -10.58
N TYR A 71 -4.14 7.12 -11.92
CA TYR A 71 -3.43 8.07 -12.76
C TYR A 71 -4.28 9.33 -12.93
N ASN A 72 -3.96 10.37 -12.18
CA ASN A 72 -4.67 11.65 -12.23
C ASN A 72 -3.66 12.81 -12.37
N PHE A 73 -4.16 13.97 -12.80
CA PHE A 73 -3.40 15.22 -12.95
C PHE A 73 -3.52 16.13 -11.71
N GLY A 74 -3.95 15.61 -10.57
CA GLY A 74 -4.06 16.38 -9.32
C GLY A 74 -2.71 16.80 -8.72
N ASN A 75 -1.60 16.29 -9.26
CA ASN A 75 -0.26 16.72 -8.93
C ASN A 75 0.28 17.62 -10.07
N GLU A 76 0.61 18.86 -9.77
CA GLU A 76 1.15 19.83 -10.74
C GLU A 76 2.43 19.35 -11.45
N ALA A 77 3.18 18.44 -10.83
CA ALA A 77 4.35 17.81 -11.44
C ALA A 77 4.00 16.74 -12.48
N ARG A 78 2.73 16.35 -12.59
CA ARG A 78 2.26 15.31 -13.52
C ARG A 78 1.52 15.95 -14.69
N TYR A 79 2.20 16.12 -15.79
CA TYR A 79 1.69 16.70 -17.03
C TYR A 79 1.68 15.73 -18.24
N GLU A 80 2.25 14.54 -18.06
CA GLU A 80 2.38 13.56 -19.13
C GLU A 80 1.04 12.85 -19.40
N PRO A 81 0.63 12.70 -20.67
CA PRO A 81 -0.48 11.82 -21.03
C PRO A 81 -0.21 10.36 -20.62
N LEU A 82 -1.27 9.59 -20.39
CA LEU A 82 -1.21 8.20 -19.93
C LEU A 82 -0.26 7.33 -20.81
N GLU A 83 -0.34 7.50 -22.14
CA GLU A 83 0.47 6.73 -23.07
C GLU A 83 1.96 7.07 -22.95
N LEU A 84 2.29 8.35 -22.79
CA LEU A 84 3.67 8.78 -22.60
C LEU A 84 4.22 8.27 -21.26
N ALA A 85 3.41 8.27 -20.20
CA ALA A 85 3.81 7.71 -18.90
C ALA A 85 4.09 6.21 -18.99
N ARG A 86 3.33 5.45 -19.78
CA ARG A 86 3.58 4.03 -20.06
C ARG A 86 4.90 3.83 -20.81
N GLU A 87 5.14 4.63 -21.85
CA GLU A 87 6.37 4.58 -22.62
C GLU A 87 7.60 4.89 -21.74
N LYS A 88 7.53 5.94 -20.94
CA LYS A 88 8.62 6.32 -20.03
C LYS A 88 8.90 5.25 -18.99
N ASP A 89 7.87 4.62 -18.43
CA ASP A 89 8.01 3.49 -17.52
C ASP A 89 8.74 2.30 -18.18
N ASP A 90 8.41 1.98 -19.45
CA ASP A 90 9.11 0.93 -20.20
C ASP A 90 10.58 1.28 -20.48
N LEU A 91 10.85 2.53 -20.83
CA LEU A 91 12.21 2.99 -21.09
C LEU A 91 13.06 2.96 -19.81
N THR A 92 12.52 3.41 -18.69
CA THR A 92 13.18 3.36 -17.37
C THR A 92 13.46 1.91 -16.97
N LEU A 93 12.47 1.02 -17.07
CA LEU A 93 12.67 -0.41 -16.78
C LEU A 93 13.76 -1.02 -17.68
N ARG A 94 13.77 -0.67 -18.97
CA ARG A 94 14.80 -1.14 -19.93
C ARG A 94 16.18 -0.67 -19.51
N ALA A 95 16.33 0.58 -19.06
CA ALA A 95 17.60 1.14 -18.64
C ALA A 95 18.24 0.37 -17.47
N TRP A 96 17.42 -0.12 -16.54
CA TRP A 96 17.86 -0.88 -15.37
C TRP A 96 17.96 -2.38 -15.57
N ARG A 97 17.50 -2.93 -16.70
CA ARG A 97 17.38 -4.38 -16.93
C ARG A 97 18.70 -5.16 -16.75
N ALA A 98 19.84 -4.50 -16.97
CA ALA A 98 21.16 -5.12 -16.80
C ALA A 98 21.61 -5.20 -15.33
N HIS A 99 20.88 -4.57 -14.39
CA HIS A 99 21.22 -4.63 -12.98
C HIS A 99 20.88 -5.99 -12.37
N PRO A 100 21.83 -6.67 -11.68
CA PRO A 100 21.64 -8.04 -11.19
C PRO A 100 20.54 -8.16 -10.13
N ASN A 101 20.33 -7.12 -9.32
CA ASN A 101 19.35 -7.09 -8.24
C ASN A 101 18.22 -6.09 -8.58
N LEU A 102 17.62 -6.23 -9.77
CA LEU A 102 16.45 -5.45 -10.18
C LEU A 102 15.16 -6.15 -9.73
N HIS A 103 14.38 -5.49 -8.89
CA HIS A 103 13.05 -5.92 -8.46
C HIS A 103 11.98 -5.07 -9.15
N VAL A 104 11.11 -5.73 -9.94
CA VAL A 104 9.98 -5.08 -10.61
C VAL A 104 8.73 -5.30 -9.77
N ILE A 105 8.17 -4.21 -9.24
CA ILE A 105 6.98 -4.21 -8.39
C ILE A 105 5.81 -3.66 -9.21
N ASP A 106 5.01 -4.55 -9.76
CA ASP A 106 3.88 -4.22 -10.63
C ASP A 106 2.59 -3.86 -9.86
N ASN A 107 1.53 -3.56 -10.60
CA ASN A 107 0.21 -3.19 -10.10
C ASN A 107 -0.79 -4.38 -10.13
N SER A 108 -0.31 -5.62 -10.11
CA SER A 108 -1.16 -6.83 -10.11
C SER A 108 -1.92 -7.04 -8.81
N VAL A 109 -1.56 -6.32 -7.77
CA VAL A 109 -2.17 -6.34 -6.44
C VAL A 109 -2.61 -4.93 -6.04
N ASP A 110 -3.28 -4.78 -4.91
CA ASP A 110 -3.62 -3.45 -4.40
C ASP A 110 -2.34 -2.66 -3.99
N PHE A 111 -2.52 -1.36 -3.73
CA PHE A 111 -1.38 -0.48 -3.44
C PHE A 111 -0.64 -0.88 -2.17
N GLU A 112 -1.33 -1.40 -1.16
CA GLU A 112 -0.73 -1.81 0.10
C GLU A 112 0.14 -3.06 -0.08
N ASP A 113 -0.38 -4.04 -0.79
CA ASP A 113 0.38 -5.24 -1.15
C ASP A 113 1.56 -4.91 -2.08
N LYS A 114 1.40 -3.94 -2.98
CA LYS A 114 2.50 -3.42 -3.80
C LYS A 114 3.61 -2.86 -2.92
N ILE A 115 3.29 -2.01 -1.94
CA ILE A 115 4.27 -1.45 -1.00
C ILE A 115 4.90 -2.57 -0.13
N ALA A 116 4.11 -3.53 0.33
CA ALA A 116 4.64 -4.68 1.08
C ALA A 116 5.64 -5.51 0.27
N ARG A 117 5.39 -5.70 -1.04
CA ARG A 117 6.34 -6.36 -1.97
C ARG A 117 7.64 -5.56 -2.11
N GLY A 118 7.53 -4.23 -2.24
CA GLY A 118 8.70 -3.34 -2.27
C GLY A 118 9.54 -3.43 -1.00
N LEU A 119 8.90 -3.36 0.17
CA LEU A 119 9.59 -3.50 1.46
C LEU A 119 10.25 -4.87 1.60
N ARG A 120 9.61 -5.95 1.14
CA ARG A 120 10.20 -7.29 1.16
C ARG A 120 11.48 -7.33 0.36
N ALA A 121 11.49 -6.76 -0.86
CA ALA A 121 12.69 -6.68 -1.68
C ALA A 121 13.83 -5.89 -1.00
N VAL A 122 13.50 -4.82 -0.26
CA VAL A 122 14.48 -4.09 0.57
C VAL A 122 15.04 -4.98 1.68
N TYR A 123 14.20 -5.69 2.43
CA TYR A 123 14.66 -6.60 3.48
C TYR A 123 15.55 -7.72 2.94
N GLU A 124 15.20 -8.29 1.79
CA GLU A 124 16.01 -9.30 1.08
C GLU A 124 17.39 -8.73 0.72
N ALA A 125 17.43 -7.52 0.16
CA ALA A 125 18.68 -6.85 -0.20
C ALA A 125 19.58 -6.58 1.02
N LEU A 126 18.97 -6.28 2.17
CA LEU A 126 19.68 -6.07 3.43
C LEU A 126 20.09 -7.38 4.14
N GLY A 127 19.84 -8.55 3.51
CA GLY A 127 20.11 -9.85 4.12
C GLY A 127 19.27 -10.12 5.37
N ARG A 128 18.17 -9.39 5.57
CA ARG A 128 17.24 -9.59 6.68
C ARG A 128 16.13 -10.55 6.25
N PRO A 129 15.83 -11.61 7.02
CA PRO A 129 14.73 -12.48 6.68
C PRO A 129 13.42 -11.68 6.69
N THR A 130 12.65 -11.83 5.61
CA THR A 130 11.27 -11.35 5.58
C THR A 130 10.47 -12.24 6.51
N GLN A 131 10.13 -11.72 7.67
CA GLN A 131 9.17 -12.42 8.51
C GLN A 131 7.80 -12.32 7.86
N GLN A 132 7.15 -13.46 7.66
CA GLN A 132 5.78 -13.48 7.18
C GLN A 132 4.92 -12.78 8.24
N GLU A 133 4.26 -11.68 7.85
CA GLU A 133 3.38 -10.95 8.74
C GLU A 133 1.97 -11.54 8.70
N VAL A 134 1.39 -11.72 9.86
CA VAL A 134 0.02 -12.16 10.04
C VAL A 134 -0.79 -11.02 10.66
N TRP A 135 -1.93 -10.72 10.05
CA TRP A 135 -2.82 -9.70 10.57
C TRP A 135 -3.68 -10.23 11.71
N HIS A 136 -3.47 -9.70 12.89
CA HIS A 136 -4.29 -9.93 14.06
C HIS A 136 -5.31 -8.80 14.24
N LYS A 137 -6.47 -9.13 14.77
CA LYS A 137 -7.56 -8.19 15.00
C LYS A 137 -7.91 -8.11 16.48
N TYR A 138 -8.05 -6.89 16.98
CA TYR A 138 -8.31 -6.61 18.39
C TYR A 138 -9.50 -5.66 18.55
N LEU A 139 -10.34 -5.93 19.54
CA LEU A 139 -11.27 -4.95 20.09
C LEU A 139 -10.50 -4.09 21.05
N ILE A 140 -10.57 -2.78 20.89
CA ILE A 140 -9.88 -1.79 21.71
C ILE A 140 -10.87 -0.77 22.27
N ALA A 141 -10.55 -0.14 23.40
CA ALA A 141 -11.21 1.10 23.79
C ALA A 141 -10.94 2.17 22.72
N LEU A 142 -11.91 3.03 22.43
CA LEU A 142 -11.73 4.09 21.46
C LEU A 142 -10.61 5.04 21.94
N PRO A 143 -9.48 5.13 21.24
CA PRO A 143 -8.41 6.04 21.62
C PRO A 143 -8.78 7.49 21.29
N THR A 144 -8.09 8.44 21.89
CA THR A 144 -8.20 9.85 21.48
C THR A 144 -7.66 10.01 20.06
N LEU A 145 -8.50 10.43 19.12
CA LEU A 145 -8.14 10.55 17.71
C LEU A 145 -6.98 11.53 17.50
N GLN A 146 -6.95 12.61 18.29
CA GLN A 146 -5.85 13.57 18.29
C GLN A 146 -4.50 12.91 18.61
N THR A 147 -4.46 11.94 19.51
CA THR A 147 -3.24 11.18 19.81
C THR A 147 -2.79 10.35 18.61
N LEU A 148 -3.72 9.72 17.89
CA LEU A 148 -3.37 8.97 16.67
C LEU A 148 -2.73 9.87 15.62
N GLU A 149 -3.27 11.06 15.42
CA GLU A 149 -2.78 12.00 14.41
C GLU A 149 -1.48 12.71 14.82
N GLN A 150 -1.37 13.16 16.07
CA GLN A 150 -0.24 13.98 16.52
C GLN A 150 0.95 13.15 17.03
N THR A 151 0.68 12.06 17.76
CA THR A 151 1.75 11.23 18.35
C THR A 151 2.25 10.18 17.37
N TYR A 152 1.31 9.52 16.66
CA TYR A 152 1.67 8.44 15.74
C TYR A 152 1.68 8.87 14.28
N HIS A 153 1.36 10.13 13.96
CA HIS A 153 1.26 10.66 12.59
C HIS A 153 0.39 9.77 11.70
N ALA A 154 -0.70 9.26 12.27
CA ALA A 154 -1.57 8.33 11.58
C ALA A 154 -2.25 9.00 10.38
N ALA A 155 -2.13 8.37 9.22
CA ALA A 155 -2.91 8.74 8.04
C ALA A 155 -4.35 8.29 8.21
N SER A 156 -5.31 9.22 8.04
CA SER A 156 -6.74 8.92 8.13
C SER A 156 -7.37 8.76 6.75
N ILE A 157 -8.22 7.75 6.59
CA ILE A 157 -8.97 7.47 5.37
C ILE A 157 -10.43 7.28 5.75
N ASP A 158 -11.30 8.13 5.21
CA ASP A 158 -12.74 7.98 5.37
C ASP A 158 -13.28 6.97 4.36
N MET A 159 -14.08 6.00 4.82
CA MET A 159 -14.52 4.87 4.02
C MET A 159 -16.01 4.58 4.20
N MET A 160 -16.71 4.43 3.09
CA MET A 160 -18.09 3.92 3.05
C MET A 160 -18.12 2.62 2.24
N GLN A 161 -18.69 1.57 2.80
CA GLN A 161 -18.80 0.27 2.17
C GLN A 161 -20.23 -0.23 2.18
N THR A 162 -20.78 -0.52 1.00
CA THR A 162 -22.15 -1.03 0.81
C THR A 162 -22.07 -2.43 0.24
N TYR A 163 -22.75 -3.38 0.88
CA TYR A 163 -22.92 -4.73 0.36
C TYR A 163 -24.03 -4.77 -0.66
N LEU A 164 -23.84 -5.54 -1.74
CA LEU A 164 -24.81 -5.70 -2.81
C LEU A 164 -25.66 -6.95 -2.61
N THR A 165 -26.86 -6.91 -3.15
CA THR A 165 -27.80 -8.05 -3.14
C THR A 165 -27.15 -9.29 -3.72
N ARG A 166 -27.34 -10.44 -3.08
CA ARG A 166 -26.76 -11.71 -3.49
C ARG A 166 -27.67 -12.47 -4.42
N ALA A 167 -27.23 -12.75 -5.63
CA ALA A 167 -27.83 -13.75 -6.48
C ALA A 167 -27.39 -15.18 -6.12
N ASN A 168 -26.19 -15.32 -5.54
CA ASN A 168 -25.60 -16.59 -5.11
C ASN A 168 -25.00 -16.46 -3.70
N PRO A 169 -25.38 -17.34 -2.73
CA PRO A 169 -24.85 -17.30 -1.36
C PRO A 169 -23.34 -17.41 -1.25
N SER A 170 -22.68 -18.10 -2.20
CA SER A 170 -21.23 -18.28 -2.24
C SER A 170 -20.46 -17.05 -2.74
N ILE A 171 -21.19 -16.03 -3.24
CA ILE A 171 -20.61 -14.81 -3.76
C ILE A 171 -21.01 -13.63 -2.87
N VAL A 172 -20.04 -12.89 -2.37
CA VAL A 172 -20.24 -11.63 -1.65
C VAL A 172 -19.73 -10.51 -2.53
N ARG A 173 -20.60 -9.58 -2.89
CA ARG A 173 -20.26 -8.37 -3.65
C ARG A 173 -20.40 -7.16 -2.76
N ARG A 174 -19.51 -6.20 -2.94
CA ARG A 174 -19.55 -4.91 -2.22
C ARG A 174 -18.96 -3.82 -3.08
N VAL A 175 -19.40 -2.59 -2.85
CA VAL A 175 -18.74 -1.39 -3.36
C VAL A 175 -18.21 -0.57 -2.20
N ARG A 176 -17.12 0.11 -2.44
CA ARG A 176 -16.43 0.94 -1.45
C ARG A 176 -16.11 2.29 -2.07
N GLN A 177 -16.41 3.35 -1.33
CA GLN A 177 -15.91 4.68 -1.55
C GLN A 177 -14.89 4.98 -0.47
N GLN A 178 -13.78 5.57 -0.82
CA GLN A 178 -12.80 6.07 0.14
C GLN A 178 -12.32 7.46 -0.25
N LYS A 179 -12.14 8.31 0.75
CA LYS A 179 -11.55 9.64 0.57
C LYS A 179 -10.10 9.60 1.03
N ASN A 180 -9.19 9.89 0.11
CA ASN A 180 -7.77 9.98 0.39
C ASN A 180 -7.29 11.38 0.00
N GLY A 181 -7.02 12.23 1.00
CA GLY A 181 -6.74 13.65 0.74
C GLY A 181 -7.95 14.39 0.17
N GLY A 182 -7.86 14.92 -1.05
CA GLY A 182 -8.94 15.67 -1.73
C GLY A 182 -9.89 14.82 -2.56
N ASP A 183 -9.47 13.64 -3.02
CA ASP A 183 -10.16 12.87 -4.04
C ASP A 183 -10.90 11.65 -3.47
N TYR A 184 -11.98 11.26 -4.16
CA TYR A 184 -12.72 10.04 -3.90
C TYR A 184 -12.26 8.93 -4.85
N LEU A 185 -12.00 7.74 -4.29
CA LEU A 185 -11.72 6.53 -5.02
C LEU A 185 -12.85 5.53 -4.78
N TYR A 186 -13.24 4.82 -5.84
CA TYR A 186 -14.34 3.87 -5.80
C TYR A 186 -13.87 2.48 -6.22
N PHE A 187 -14.31 1.45 -5.50
CA PHE A 187 -13.91 0.07 -5.74
C PHE A 187 -15.11 -0.85 -5.73
N TYR A 188 -15.07 -1.86 -6.60
CA TYR A 188 -15.96 -3.02 -6.57
C TYR A 188 -15.16 -4.23 -6.13
N THR A 189 -15.66 -4.94 -5.14
CA THR A 189 -15.05 -6.18 -4.64
C THR A 189 -16.01 -7.33 -4.79
N GLU A 190 -15.54 -8.44 -5.32
CA GLU A 190 -16.25 -9.71 -5.36
C GLU A 190 -15.44 -10.79 -4.63
N LYS A 191 -16.07 -11.47 -3.69
CA LYS A 191 -15.49 -12.55 -2.92
C LYS A 191 -16.26 -13.82 -3.17
N ARG A 192 -15.60 -14.85 -3.70
CA ARG A 192 -16.14 -16.17 -3.98
C ARG A 192 -15.58 -17.19 -3.02
N THR A 193 -16.47 -17.99 -2.43
CA THR A 193 -16.08 -19.15 -1.61
C THR A 193 -16.39 -20.42 -2.41
N THR A 194 -15.38 -21.23 -2.66
CA THR A 194 -15.48 -22.53 -3.32
C THR A 194 -14.95 -23.62 -2.39
N GLY A 195 -15.18 -24.88 -2.71
CA GLY A 195 -14.64 -26.01 -1.94
C GLY A 195 -13.10 -26.05 -1.88
N SER A 196 -12.42 -25.38 -2.83
CA SER A 196 -10.96 -25.30 -2.91
C SER A 196 -10.37 -24.05 -2.28
N GLY A 197 -11.18 -23.11 -1.75
CA GLY A 197 -10.68 -21.91 -1.12
C GLY A 197 -11.57 -20.68 -1.30
N GLN A 198 -10.99 -19.54 -0.98
CA GLN A 198 -11.65 -18.25 -1.05
C GLN A 198 -10.85 -17.33 -1.98
N TRP A 199 -11.55 -16.76 -2.96
CA TRP A 199 -11.00 -15.85 -3.94
C TRP A 199 -11.63 -14.48 -3.76
N GLU A 200 -10.82 -13.44 -3.70
CA GLU A 200 -11.26 -12.06 -3.64
C GLU A 200 -10.67 -11.28 -4.81
N THR A 201 -11.52 -10.60 -5.56
CA THR A 201 -11.13 -9.71 -6.65
C THR A 201 -11.63 -8.32 -6.32
N GLU A 202 -10.75 -7.35 -6.30
CA GLU A 202 -11.07 -5.94 -6.16
C GLU A 202 -10.66 -5.21 -7.42
N LYS A 203 -11.53 -4.37 -7.95
CA LYS A 203 -11.23 -3.50 -9.08
C LYS A 203 -11.72 -2.09 -8.82
N PRO A 204 -10.97 -1.09 -9.28
CA PRO A 204 -11.45 0.28 -9.28
C PRO A 204 -12.61 0.42 -10.24
N ILE A 205 -13.51 1.34 -9.93
CA ILE A 205 -14.65 1.70 -10.75
C ILE A 205 -14.82 3.21 -10.79
N SER A 206 -15.52 3.72 -11.80
CA SER A 206 -15.87 5.13 -11.88
C SER A 206 -16.95 5.50 -10.86
N GLU A 207 -17.07 6.79 -10.52
CA GLU A 207 -18.15 7.31 -9.69
C GLU A 207 -19.53 6.94 -10.24
N LYS A 208 -19.70 7.03 -11.57
CA LYS A 208 -20.96 6.65 -12.25
C LYS A 208 -21.30 5.17 -12.02
N GLU A 209 -20.33 4.28 -12.09
CA GLU A 209 -20.52 2.86 -11.81
C GLU A 209 -20.83 2.63 -10.34
N TYR A 210 -20.12 3.34 -9.43
CA TYR A 210 -20.38 3.26 -8.00
C TYR A 210 -21.84 3.63 -7.67
N ILE A 211 -22.34 4.76 -8.20
CA ILE A 211 -23.72 5.20 -8.00
C ILE A 211 -24.70 4.15 -8.54
N ARG A 212 -24.42 3.56 -9.72
CA ARG A 212 -25.24 2.48 -10.26
C ARG A 212 -25.27 1.26 -9.34
N TYR A 213 -24.13 0.84 -8.81
CA TYR A 213 -24.06 -0.29 -7.88
C TYR A 213 -24.77 -0.02 -6.56
N LEU A 214 -24.80 1.22 -6.07
CA LEU A 214 -25.58 1.55 -4.87
C LEU A 214 -27.07 1.23 -5.00
N MET A 215 -27.62 1.25 -6.23
CA MET A 215 -29.01 0.84 -6.50
C MET A 215 -29.23 -0.68 -6.36
N GLU A 216 -28.15 -1.47 -6.40
CA GLU A 216 -28.16 -2.91 -6.14
C GLU A 216 -27.89 -3.24 -4.65
N GLY A 217 -27.87 -2.26 -3.77
CA GLY A 217 -27.59 -2.44 -2.35
C GLY A 217 -28.51 -3.46 -1.67
N ASP A 218 -27.92 -4.28 -0.79
CA ASP A 218 -28.67 -5.23 0.06
C ASP A 218 -29.38 -4.43 1.16
N THR A 219 -30.67 -4.23 1.02
CA THR A 219 -31.49 -3.42 1.94
C THR A 219 -31.60 -4.02 3.35
N SER A 220 -31.19 -5.26 3.55
CA SER A 220 -31.11 -5.91 4.87
C SER A 220 -29.84 -5.56 5.64
N LEU A 221 -28.91 -4.83 5.01
CA LEU A 221 -27.62 -4.43 5.56
C LEU A 221 -27.44 -2.92 5.47
N HIS A 222 -26.87 -2.37 6.52
CA HIS A 222 -26.47 -0.95 6.53
C HIS A 222 -25.16 -0.75 5.77
N THR A 223 -24.99 0.41 5.16
CA THR A 223 -23.66 0.87 4.71
C THR A 223 -22.75 1.01 5.91
N VAL A 224 -21.57 0.41 5.85
CA VAL A 224 -20.56 0.55 6.89
C VAL A 224 -19.76 1.81 6.61
N HIS A 225 -19.97 2.83 7.44
CA HIS A 225 -19.13 4.02 7.47
C HIS A 225 -18.07 3.85 8.54
N LYS A 226 -16.82 4.17 8.24
CA LYS A 226 -15.70 4.16 9.18
C LYS A 226 -14.60 5.09 8.75
N THR A 227 -13.86 5.63 9.71
CA THR A 227 -12.58 6.26 9.47
C THR A 227 -11.48 5.29 9.86
N LYS A 228 -10.56 5.01 8.94
CA LYS A 228 -9.41 4.14 9.17
C LYS A 228 -8.18 5.00 9.44
N TYR A 229 -7.50 4.76 10.55
CA TYR A 229 -6.22 5.36 10.91
C TYR A 229 -5.12 4.33 10.70
N ARG A 230 -4.05 4.71 9.97
CA ARG A 230 -2.90 3.86 9.68
C ARG A 230 -1.64 4.50 10.19
N PHE A 231 -0.82 3.73 10.89
CA PHE A 231 0.46 4.18 11.39
C PHE A 231 1.41 3.00 11.63
N VAL A 232 2.68 3.32 11.89
CA VAL A 232 3.71 2.33 12.26
C VAL A 232 4.17 2.63 13.68
N TYR A 233 4.26 1.59 14.51
CA TYR A 233 4.80 1.67 15.86
C TYR A 233 5.70 0.46 16.13
N ASN A 234 6.93 0.71 16.60
CA ASN A 234 7.95 -0.33 16.83
C ASN A 234 8.14 -1.29 15.65
N GLY A 235 8.12 -0.76 14.41
CA GLY A 235 8.28 -1.54 13.19
C GLY A 235 7.06 -2.35 12.76
N CYS A 236 5.98 -2.38 13.56
CA CYS A 236 4.73 -3.05 13.21
C CYS A 236 3.72 -2.06 12.61
N ARG A 237 2.96 -2.51 11.63
CA ARG A 237 1.89 -1.73 11.01
C ARG A 237 0.59 -1.90 11.78
N PHE A 238 -0.05 -0.78 12.08
CA PHE A 238 -1.32 -0.72 12.78
C PHE A 238 -2.39 -0.05 11.91
N GLU A 239 -3.60 -0.58 11.99
CA GLU A 239 -4.79 0.05 11.43
C GLU A 239 -5.88 0.08 12.49
N ILE A 240 -6.49 1.24 12.73
CA ILE A 240 -7.62 1.39 13.64
C ILE A 240 -8.83 1.85 12.85
N ASP A 241 -9.87 1.02 12.84
CA ASP A 241 -11.17 1.33 12.25
C ASP A 241 -12.09 1.91 13.34
N VAL A 242 -12.44 3.19 13.19
CA VAL A 242 -13.37 3.91 14.05
C VAL A 242 -14.72 4.01 13.35
N TYR A 243 -15.78 3.64 14.05
CA TYR A 243 -17.13 3.57 13.50
C TYR A 243 -18.05 4.61 14.16
N PRO A 244 -18.84 5.41 13.42
CA PRO A 244 -19.77 6.39 13.99
C PRO A 244 -20.81 5.79 14.94
N PHE A 245 -21.14 4.49 14.77
CA PHE A 245 -22.10 3.79 15.62
C PHE A 245 -21.50 3.28 16.95
N SER A 246 -20.18 3.44 17.18
CA SER A 246 -19.51 3.01 18.40
C SER A 246 -18.81 4.19 19.07
N GLN A 247 -19.24 4.55 20.28
CA GLN A 247 -18.73 5.73 21.00
C GLN A 247 -17.58 5.40 21.96
N ASP A 248 -17.38 4.14 22.30
CA ASP A 248 -16.45 3.70 23.33
C ASP A 248 -15.43 2.67 22.84
N ARG A 249 -15.60 2.13 21.62
CA ARG A 249 -14.80 1.04 21.07
C ARG A 249 -14.40 1.27 19.63
N ALA A 250 -13.29 0.65 19.25
CA ALA A 250 -12.81 0.59 17.89
C ALA A 250 -12.23 -0.81 17.58
N ILE A 251 -11.99 -1.10 16.32
CA ILE A 251 -11.29 -2.29 15.86
C ILE A 251 -9.87 -1.91 15.48
N MET A 252 -8.88 -2.54 16.10
CA MET A 252 -7.49 -2.43 15.70
C MET A 252 -7.05 -3.70 14.96
N ARG A 253 -6.27 -3.51 13.91
CA ARG A 253 -5.50 -4.58 13.28
C ARG A 253 -4.03 -4.28 13.44
N ALA A 254 -3.23 -5.31 13.71
CA ALA A 254 -1.78 -5.22 13.79
C ALA A 254 -1.16 -6.31 12.90
N ALA A 255 -0.21 -5.92 12.07
CA ALA A 255 0.59 -6.86 11.29
C ALA A 255 1.76 -7.31 12.17
N LEU A 256 1.70 -8.54 12.66
CA LEU A 256 2.73 -9.11 13.52
C LEU A 256 3.53 -10.16 12.74
N PRO A 257 4.83 -10.32 13.03
CA PRO A 257 5.57 -11.49 12.58
C PRO A 257 4.85 -12.77 12.99
N GLU A 258 4.84 -13.79 12.13
CA GLU A 258 4.14 -15.07 12.39
C GLU A 258 4.53 -15.71 13.74
N ASN A 259 5.78 -15.51 14.15
CA ASN A 259 6.33 -16.01 15.41
C ASN A 259 6.44 -14.94 16.51
N ALA A 260 5.70 -13.83 16.41
CA ALA A 260 5.75 -12.79 17.43
C ALA A 260 5.22 -13.35 18.76
N PRO A 261 5.91 -13.13 19.88
CA PRO A 261 5.51 -13.70 21.18
C PRO A 261 4.22 -13.09 21.71
N ALA A 262 3.95 -11.82 21.43
CA ALA A 262 2.73 -11.10 21.81
C ALA A 262 2.66 -9.76 21.10
N LEU A 263 1.46 -9.17 21.04
CA LEU A 263 1.24 -7.81 20.60
C LEU A 263 1.88 -6.83 21.59
N THR A 264 2.77 -5.97 21.09
CA THR A 264 3.18 -4.75 21.80
C THR A 264 2.34 -3.59 21.26
N ALA A 265 1.23 -3.32 21.95
CA ALA A 265 0.37 -2.20 21.56
C ALA A 265 1.03 -0.86 21.95
N PRO A 266 0.74 0.23 21.20
CA PRO A 266 1.09 1.59 21.62
C PRO A 266 0.53 1.90 23.03
N PRO A 267 1.26 2.63 23.89
CA PRO A 267 0.88 2.82 25.31
C PRO A 267 -0.51 3.45 25.51
N GLU A 268 -0.94 4.30 24.58
CA GLU A 268 -2.23 4.99 24.67
C GLU A 268 -3.41 4.16 24.14
N ILE A 269 -3.13 2.93 23.67
CA ILE A 269 -4.17 2.03 23.12
C ILE A 269 -4.47 0.93 24.11
N THR A 270 -5.67 0.97 24.69
CA THR A 270 -6.15 -0.06 25.59
C THR A 270 -6.77 -1.21 24.80
N VAL A 271 -6.09 -2.34 24.75
CA VAL A 271 -6.59 -3.59 24.16
C VAL A 271 -7.56 -4.26 25.11
N LEU A 272 -8.79 -4.51 24.65
CA LEU A 272 -9.82 -5.19 25.44
C LEU A 272 -9.74 -6.70 25.26
N ARG A 273 -9.65 -7.15 24.00
CA ARG A 273 -9.46 -8.58 23.68
C ARG A 273 -9.07 -8.79 22.22
N GLU A 274 -8.45 -9.90 21.92
CA GLU A 274 -8.25 -10.35 20.54
C GLU A 274 -9.55 -10.90 19.95
N VAL A 275 -9.82 -10.55 18.68
CA VAL A 275 -11.01 -10.97 17.93
C VAL A 275 -10.65 -11.47 16.54
N THR A 276 -9.42 -11.95 16.37
CA THR A 276 -8.96 -12.55 15.10
C THR A 276 -9.83 -13.76 14.78
N GLY A 277 -10.37 -13.78 13.56
CA GLY A 277 -11.24 -14.87 13.12
C GLY A 277 -12.69 -14.84 13.64
N ASP A 278 -13.00 -14.02 14.66
CA ASP A 278 -14.36 -13.93 15.22
C ASP A 278 -15.36 -13.37 14.19
N PRO A 279 -16.40 -14.16 13.81
CA PRO A 279 -17.38 -13.73 12.81
C PRO A 279 -18.13 -12.46 13.19
N ALA A 280 -18.33 -12.18 14.49
CA ALA A 280 -19.06 -11.00 14.97
C ALA A 280 -18.39 -9.68 14.52
N TYR A 281 -17.07 -9.67 14.35
CA TYR A 281 -16.28 -8.51 13.96
C TYR A 281 -15.92 -8.48 12.47
N LYS A 282 -16.60 -9.31 11.64
CA LYS A 282 -16.50 -9.17 10.18
C LYS A 282 -17.36 -8.01 9.71
N ASN A 283 -16.88 -7.23 8.75
CA ASN A 283 -17.60 -6.04 8.24
C ASN A 283 -19.05 -6.33 7.84
N ARG A 284 -19.36 -7.54 7.32
CA ARG A 284 -20.74 -7.89 6.97
C ARG A 284 -21.62 -8.03 8.22
N GLN A 285 -21.09 -8.54 9.31
CA GLN A 285 -21.84 -8.63 10.57
C GLN A 285 -22.02 -7.24 11.20
N LEU A 286 -20.99 -6.39 11.09
CA LEU A 286 -21.10 -4.98 11.50
C LEU A 286 -22.11 -4.21 10.65
N ALA A 287 -22.20 -4.51 9.34
CA ALA A 287 -23.24 -3.97 8.48
C ALA A 287 -24.66 -4.38 8.92
N LYS A 288 -24.81 -5.55 9.54
CA LYS A 288 -26.10 -6.05 10.03
C LYS A 288 -26.49 -5.43 11.38
N ASN A 289 -25.54 -5.35 12.31
CA ASN A 289 -25.82 -5.08 13.71
C ASN A 289 -25.51 -3.65 14.14
N GLN A 290 -24.62 -2.93 13.43
CA GLN A 290 -24.12 -1.59 13.77
C GLN A 290 -23.68 -1.45 15.24
N ARG A 291 -22.91 -2.42 15.73
CA ARG A 291 -22.31 -2.40 17.08
C ARG A 291 -21.02 -3.20 17.14
N LEU A 292 -20.10 -2.82 18.04
CA LEU A 292 -18.89 -3.51 18.42
C LEU A 292 -19.05 -4.26 19.74
#